data_d8b413762887505eb4e27d5d7c9141ee
#
_entry.id   d8b413762887505eb4e27d5d7c9141ee
#
_cell.length_a   1.000
_cell.length_b   1.000
_cell.length_c   1.000
_cell.angle_alpha   90.00
_cell.angle_beta   90.00
_cell.angle_gamma   90.00
#
_symmetry.space_group_name_H-M   'P 1'
#
loop_
_entity.id
_entity.type
_entity.pdbx_description
1 polymer ?
#
loop_
_entity_poly.entity_id
_entity_poly.type
_entity_poly.pdbx_seq_one_letter_code
_entity_poly.pdbx_strand_id
1 'polypeptide(L)'
;MKARRSTRMFRSIVVTVLVSSGMLRDVTAQSSTGRGPAPSLVAPKSTASAPRADGFLRRWLVLEPVRTKGQLTESAVQAAVKTDVFADPLTVLPRDRDTVTVDGSQLTWHAVDTTEYNVNLYHFAYALGKPTSNVLFWAIAVVNSPREITDVRLAIGSNAASVWWVNGKEVIALYNDRQTVIDDGVSRRLTLHKGRNIVRAAIVNAGGATDFCARFLEPAYKPITDLTVTLANQ
;
A
#
# COMPACT_ATOMS: atom_id res chain seq x y z
N MET A 1 75.28 -20.39 -33.47
CA MET A 1 74.22 -20.74 -32.48
C MET A 1 72.98 -21.22 -33.24
N LYS A 2 72.65 -22.53 -33.11
CA LYS A 2 71.58 -23.21 -33.91
C LYS A 2 70.25 -23.15 -33.18
N ALA A 3 69.23 -22.57 -33.83
CA ALA A 3 67.85 -22.61 -33.37
C ALA A 3 67.16 -23.93 -33.74
N ARG A 4 66.62 -24.66 -32.76
CA ARG A 4 65.85 -25.90 -32.98
C ARG A 4 64.38 -25.49 -33.19
N ARG A 5 63.86 -25.87 -34.36
CA ARG A 5 62.39 -25.87 -34.63
C ARG A 5 61.78 -27.12 -34.02
N SER A 6 60.75 -26.93 -33.18
CA SER A 6 59.89 -28.01 -32.67
C SER A 6 58.57 -28.03 -33.48
N THR A 7 58.36 -29.13 -34.19
CA THR A 7 57.15 -29.41 -34.96
C THR A 7 56.13 -30.05 -34.04
N ARG A 8 55.03 -29.40 -33.80
CA ARG A 8 53.85 -30.01 -33.09
C ARG A 8 52.90 -30.59 -34.12
N MET A 9 52.73 -31.90 -34.04
CA MET A 9 51.75 -32.69 -34.74
C MET A 9 50.31 -32.37 -34.27
N PHE A 10 49.45 -31.94 -35.18
CA PHE A 10 48.00 -31.87 -34.92
C PHE A 10 47.40 -33.26 -35.14
N ARG A 11 46.83 -33.86 -34.11
CA ARG A 11 45.93 -35.02 -34.22
C ARG A 11 44.51 -34.52 -34.39
N SER A 12 43.92 -34.77 -35.57
CA SER A 12 42.51 -34.59 -35.85
C SER A 12 41.69 -35.66 -35.11
N ILE A 13 40.79 -35.23 -34.27
CA ILE A 13 39.78 -36.10 -33.64
C ILE A 13 38.54 -35.96 -34.50
N VAL A 14 38.15 -37.05 -35.15
CA VAL A 14 36.84 -37.17 -35.85
C VAL A 14 35.79 -37.51 -34.78
N VAL A 15 34.86 -36.59 -34.56
CA VAL A 15 33.68 -36.84 -33.70
C VAL A 15 32.54 -37.30 -34.61
N THR A 16 32.19 -38.57 -34.50
CA THR A 16 31.00 -39.13 -35.11
C THR A 16 29.77 -38.72 -34.31
N VAL A 17 28.92 -37.90 -34.91
CA VAL A 17 27.64 -37.53 -34.32
C VAL A 17 26.60 -38.59 -34.68
N LEU A 18 26.19 -39.37 -33.68
CA LEU A 18 25.04 -40.26 -33.78
C LEU A 18 23.75 -39.42 -33.64
N VAL A 19 23.01 -39.26 -34.75
CA VAL A 19 21.66 -38.66 -34.71
C VAL A 19 20.68 -39.76 -34.26
N SER A 20 20.28 -39.74 -33.02
CA SER A 20 19.16 -40.53 -32.53
C SER A 20 17.85 -39.77 -32.81
N SER A 21 17.02 -40.34 -33.65
CA SER A 21 15.63 -39.90 -33.90
C SER A 21 14.80 -40.12 -32.62
N GLY A 22 14.74 -39.12 -31.78
CA GLY A 22 13.84 -39.07 -30.63
C GLY A 22 12.49 -38.52 -31.03
N MET A 23 11.43 -39.31 -30.89
CA MET A 23 10.05 -38.93 -31.10
C MET A 23 9.73 -37.62 -30.33
N LEU A 24 9.24 -36.62 -31.03
CA LEU A 24 8.57 -35.45 -30.47
C LEU A 24 7.32 -35.98 -29.74
N ARG A 25 7.37 -36.01 -28.41
CA ARG A 25 6.15 -36.05 -27.59
C ARG A 25 5.62 -34.63 -27.55
N ASP A 26 4.43 -34.42 -28.11
CA ASP A 26 3.63 -33.25 -27.89
C ASP A 26 3.41 -33.05 -26.39
N VAL A 27 4.17 -32.17 -25.81
CA VAL A 27 3.85 -31.62 -24.46
C VAL A 27 2.72 -30.63 -24.72
N THR A 28 1.50 -31.11 -24.65
CA THR A 28 0.34 -30.23 -24.46
C THR A 28 0.56 -29.51 -23.15
N ALA A 29 0.92 -28.22 -23.26
CA ALA A 29 0.94 -27.31 -22.14
C ALA A 29 -0.51 -27.26 -21.58
N GLN A 30 -0.75 -27.98 -20.50
CA GLN A 30 -1.92 -27.75 -19.68
C GLN A 30 -1.81 -26.32 -19.17
N SER A 31 -2.56 -25.41 -19.79
CA SER A 31 -2.84 -24.11 -19.22
C SER A 31 -3.56 -24.37 -17.90
N SER A 32 -2.81 -24.37 -16.81
CA SER A 32 -3.38 -24.26 -15.47
C SER A 32 -4.09 -22.91 -15.45
N THR A 33 -5.40 -22.90 -15.61
CA THR A 33 -6.27 -21.79 -15.20
C THR A 33 -6.25 -21.75 -13.67
N GLY A 34 -5.08 -21.53 -13.12
CA GLY A 34 -4.90 -21.20 -11.71
C GLY A 34 -5.57 -19.86 -11.50
N ARG A 35 -6.73 -19.87 -10.87
CA ARG A 35 -7.35 -18.70 -10.31
C ARG A 35 -6.28 -18.03 -9.46
N GLY A 36 -5.74 -16.89 -9.92
CA GLY A 36 -4.77 -16.11 -9.13
C GLY A 36 -5.34 -15.86 -7.73
N PRO A 37 -4.51 -15.56 -6.74
CA PRO A 37 -4.99 -15.28 -5.40
C PRO A 37 -6.09 -14.22 -5.48
N ALA A 38 -7.17 -14.42 -4.70
CA ALA A 38 -8.29 -13.48 -4.68
C ALA A 38 -7.76 -12.07 -4.36
N PRO A 39 -8.29 -11.02 -5.00
CA PRO A 39 -7.80 -9.67 -4.77
C PRO A 39 -7.93 -9.32 -3.29
N SER A 40 -6.86 -8.78 -2.69
CA SER A 40 -6.86 -8.37 -1.28
C SER A 40 -7.76 -7.16 -1.02
N LEU A 41 -8.07 -6.38 -2.05
CA LEU A 41 -8.97 -5.22 -1.97
C LEU A 41 -10.28 -5.53 -2.69
N VAL A 42 -11.39 -5.24 -2.02
CA VAL A 42 -12.74 -5.46 -2.54
C VAL A 42 -13.61 -4.22 -2.28
N ALA A 43 -14.65 -4.03 -3.09
CA ALA A 43 -15.65 -3.00 -2.81
C ALA A 43 -16.39 -3.33 -1.51
N PRO A 44 -16.69 -2.31 -0.64
CA PRO A 44 -17.48 -2.51 0.56
C PRO A 44 -18.87 -3.06 0.24
N LYS A 45 -19.31 -4.06 1.02
CA LYS A 45 -20.62 -4.69 0.89
C LYS A 45 -21.63 -4.24 1.95
N SER A 46 -21.20 -3.40 2.89
CA SER A 46 -22.00 -2.92 4.02
C SER A 46 -21.67 -1.45 4.31
N THR A 47 -22.53 -0.76 5.03
CA THR A 47 -22.34 0.64 5.43
C THR A 47 -21.25 0.80 6.50
N ALA A 48 -20.99 -0.23 7.29
CA ALA A 48 -20.03 -0.22 8.38
C ALA A 48 -19.24 -1.52 8.44
N SER A 49 -17.99 -1.44 8.93
CA SER A 49 -17.10 -2.56 9.18
C SER A 49 -16.50 -2.42 10.57
N ALA A 50 -16.45 -3.50 11.34
CA ALA A 50 -15.76 -3.55 12.62
C ALA A 50 -14.36 -4.14 12.45
N PRO A 51 -13.33 -3.67 13.19
CA PRO A 51 -12.05 -4.34 13.27
C PRO A 51 -12.23 -5.80 13.75
N ARG A 52 -11.37 -6.69 13.25
CA ARG A 52 -11.29 -8.06 13.76
C ARG A 52 -10.50 -8.08 15.09
N ALA A 53 -10.25 -9.25 15.65
CA ALA A 53 -9.50 -9.42 16.90
C ALA A 53 -8.10 -8.77 16.89
N ASP A 54 -7.51 -8.60 15.71
CA ASP A 54 -6.22 -7.93 15.50
C ASP A 54 -6.30 -6.38 15.48
N GLY A 55 -7.52 -5.82 15.47
CA GLY A 55 -7.80 -4.38 15.55
C GLY A 55 -7.53 -3.57 14.29
N PHE A 56 -7.07 -4.18 13.20
CA PHE A 56 -6.73 -3.41 12.00
C PHE A 56 -7.94 -2.76 11.34
N LEU A 57 -7.76 -1.51 10.93
CA LEU A 57 -8.73 -0.75 10.14
C LEU A 57 -8.68 -1.26 8.70
N ARG A 58 -9.74 -1.94 8.27
CA ARG A 58 -9.80 -2.60 6.97
C ARG A 58 -10.63 -1.88 5.93
N ARG A 59 -11.32 -0.81 6.31
CA ARG A 59 -12.14 0.01 5.41
C ARG A 59 -11.53 1.38 5.23
N TRP A 60 -11.34 1.77 3.98
CA TRP A 60 -10.71 3.03 3.61
C TRP A 60 -11.38 3.63 2.38
N LEU A 61 -11.33 4.94 2.31
CA LEU A 61 -11.54 5.70 1.08
C LEU A 61 -10.15 6.08 0.56
N VAL A 62 -9.80 5.64 -0.64
CA VAL A 62 -8.46 5.82 -1.23
C VAL A 62 -8.57 6.64 -2.51
N LEU A 63 -7.77 7.70 -2.62
CA LEU A 63 -7.66 8.49 -3.85
C LEU A 63 -6.73 7.78 -4.84
N GLU A 64 -7.08 7.85 -6.12
CA GLU A 64 -6.17 7.49 -7.20
C GLU A 64 -4.83 8.22 -7.03
N PRO A 65 -3.69 7.60 -7.43
CA PRO A 65 -2.37 8.14 -7.11
C PRO A 65 -2.10 9.50 -7.75
N VAL A 66 -1.69 10.44 -6.92
CA VAL A 66 -1.17 11.77 -7.34
C VAL A 66 0.28 11.59 -7.76
N ARG A 67 0.68 12.11 -8.90
CA ARG A 67 2.08 12.06 -9.35
C ARG A 67 2.97 12.94 -8.46
N THR A 68 4.15 12.43 -8.13
CA THR A 68 5.18 13.14 -7.37
C THR A 68 6.56 12.93 -8.01
N LYS A 69 7.59 13.51 -7.41
CA LYS A 69 8.99 13.26 -7.80
C LYS A 69 9.54 11.95 -7.18
N GLY A 70 8.76 11.24 -6.35
CA GLY A 70 9.18 10.01 -5.69
C GLY A 70 10.33 10.18 -4.69
N GLN A 71 10.56 11.40 -4.21
CA GLN A 71 11.58 11.66 -3.20
C GLN A 71 11.00 11.39 -1.80
N LEU A 72 11.73 10.65 -0.97
CA LEU A 72 11.27 10.15 0.34
C LEU A 72 11.94 10.86 1.53
N THR A 73 12.71 11.92 1.27
CA THR A 73 13.26 12.76 2.34
C THR A 73 12.15 13.54 3.04
N GLU A 74 12.37 13.93 4.28
CA GLU A 74 11.41 14.70 5.07
C GLU A 74 10.88 15.92 4.30
N SER A 75 11.78 16.77 3.78
CA SER A 75 11.38 17.99 3.06
C SER A 75 10.53 17.70 1.82
N ALA A 76 10.86 16.65 1.07
CA ALA A 76 10.12 16.27 -0.13
C ALA A 76 8.74 15.69 0.20
N VAL A 77 8.66 14.84 1.22
CA VAL A 77 7.38 14.27 1.70
C VAL A 77 6.50 15.37 2.25
N GLN A 78 7.03 16.26 3.09
CA GLN A 78 6.28 17.39 3.64
C GLN A 78 5.81 18.38 2.56
N ALA A 79 6.57 18.54 1.47
CA ALA A 79 6.13 19.31 0.33
C ALA A 79 5.00 18.60 -0.46
N ALA A 80 5.12 17.29 -0.67
CA ALA A 80 4.11 16.51 -1.39
C ALA A 80 2.75 16.49 -0.66
N VAL A 81 2.74 16.35 0.67
CA VAL A 81 1.49 16.31 1.45
C VAL A 81 0.82 17.68 1.61
N LYS A 82 1.47 18.78 1.22
CA LYS A 82 0.85 20.11 1.16
C LYS A 82 -0.03 20.30 -0.09
N THR A 83 0.01 19.36 -1.04
CA THR A 83 -0.89 19.38 -2.19
C THR A 83 -2.33 19.34 -1.70
N ASP A 84 -3.08 20.39 -1.97
CA ASP A 84 -4.45 20.54 -1.46
C ASP A 84 -5.41 19.66 -2.27
N VAL A 85 -5.73 18.50 -1.72
CA VAL A 85 -6.75 17.58 -2.26
C VAL A 85 -8.03 17.59 -1.44
N PHE A 86 -8.07 18.42 -0.38
CA PHE A 86 -9.19 18.51 0.55
C PHE A 86 -9.66 19.97 0.68
N ALA A 87 -10.92 20.21 0.42
CA ALA A 87 -11.52 21.54 0.69
C ALA A 87 -11.53 21.86 2.19
N ASP A 88 -11.90 20.87 3.02
CA ASP A 88 -11.78 20.87 4.48
C ASP A 88 -11.64 19.43 4.94
N PRO A 89 -10.45 19.02 5.41
CA PRO A 89 -10.17 17.62 5.74
C PRO A 89 -10.91 17.09 6.97
N LEU A 90 -11.62 17.92 7.72
CA LEU A 90 -12.36 17.51 8.92
C LEU A 90 -13.88 17.50 8.74
N THR A 91 -14.40 18.42 7.96
CA THR A 91 -15.85 18.60 7.81
C THR A 91 -16.37 18.11 6.48
N VAL A 92 -15.62 18.27 5.41
CA VAL A 92 -16.00 17.88 4.05
C VAL A 92 -15.14 16.69 3.62
N LEU A 93 -15.63 15.48 3.91
CA LEU A 93 -14.98 14.26 3.45
C LEU A 93 -15.51 13.86 2.08
N PRO A 94 -14.64 13.39 1.18
CA PRO A 94 -15.06 12.84 -0.10
C PRO A 94 -15.90 11.58 0.09
N ARG A 95 -16.70 11.25 -0.92
CA ARG A 95 -17.47 10.02 -1.02
C ARG A 95 -16.82 9.07 -2.02
N ASP A 96 -17.27 7.84 -2.02
CA ASP A 96 -16.92 6.91 -3.11
C ASP A 96 -17.38 7.50 -4.45
N ARG A 97 -16.47 7.48 -5.44
CA ARG A 97 -16.63 8.06 -6.78
C ARG A 97 -16.59 9.59 -6.87
N ASP A 98 -16.43 10.32 -5.78
CA ASP A 98 -16.12 11.74 -5.88
C ASP A 98 -14.80 11.95 -6.62
N THR A 99 -14.69 13.07 -7.33
CA THR A 99 -13.50 13.42 -8.09
C THR A 99 -12.87 14.69 -7.56
N VAL A 100 -11.55 14.78 -7.70
CA VAL A 100 -10.76 15.97 -7.41
C VAL A 100 -9.78 16.21 -8.54
N THR A 101 -9.51 17.47 -8.88
CA THR A 101 -8.50 17.82 -9.88
C THR A 101 -7.20 18.21 -9.16
N VAL A 102 -6.13 17.50 -9.46
CA VAL A 102 -4.79 17.77 -8.94
C VAL A 102 -3.84 17.91 -10.13
N ASP A 103 -3.14 19.01 -10.21
CA ASP A 103 -2.19 19.32 -11.31
C ASP A 103 -2.79 19.08 -12.71
N GLY A 104 -4.05 19.45 -12.92
CA GLY A 104 -4.78 19.28 -14.18
C GLY A 104 -5.26 17.84 -14.45
N SER A 105 -4.99 16.88 -13.58
CA SER A 105 -5.47 15.51 -13.68
C SER A 105 -6.71 15.31 -12.79
N GLN A 106 -7.76 14.74 -13.37
CA GLN A 106 -8.93 14.32 -12.59
C GLN A 106 -8.65 12.96 -11.94
N LEU A 107 -8.77 12.88 -10.63
CA LEU A 107 -8.56 11.70 -9.81
C LEU A 107 -9.86 11.34 -9.08
N THR A 108 -10.10 10.06 -8.89
CA THR A 108 -11.32 9.53 -8.28
C THR A 108 -11.03 8.90 -6.92
N TRP A 109 -11.93 9.12 -5.97
CA TRP A 109 -11.93 8.43 -4.69
C TRP A 109 -12.63 7.08 -4.80
N HIS A 110 -12.05 6.05 -4.19
CA HIS A 110 -12.56 4.68 -4.21
C HIS A 110 -12.71 4.15 -2.79
N ALA A 111 -13.91 3.70 -2.46
CA ALA A 111 -14.14 2.95 -1.22
C ALA A 111 -13.61 1.52 -1.37
N VAL A 112 -12.78 1.09 -0.45
CA VAL A 112 -12.18 -0.24 -0.45
C VAL A 112 -12.24 -0.89 0.92
N ASP A 113 -12.50 -2.20 0.94
CA ASP A 113 -12.24 -3.08 2.08
C ASP A 113 -11.05 -3.97 1.77
N THR A 114 -10.15 -4.17 2.74
CA THR A 114 -9.09 -5.18 2.61
C THR A 114 -9.49 -6.47 3.32
N THR A 115 -9.20 -7.61 2.70
CA THR A 115 -9.36 -8.93 3.31
C THR A 115 -8.20 -9.27 4.25
N GLU A 116 -7.05 -8.64 4.02
CA GLU A 116 -5.83 -8.77 4.80
C GLU A 116 -5.73 -7.71 5.91
N TYR A 117 -4.64 -7.72 6.67
CA TYR A 117 -4.35 -6.70 7.68
C TYR A 117 -3.86 -5.38 7.07
N ASN A 118 -3.30 -5.41 5.87
CA ASN A 118 -2.75 -4.28 5.15
C ASN A 118 -3.60 -3.88 3.93
N VAL A 119 -3.47 -2.63 3.52
CA VAL A 119 -4.07 -2.05 2.31
C VAL A 119 -3.00 -2.00 1.23
N ASN A 120 -3.10 -2.85 0.22
CA ASN A 120 -2.13 -2.94 -0.86
C ASN A 120 -2.39 -1.86 -1.93
N LEU A 121 -1.69 -0.75 -1.83
CA LEU A 121 -1.84 0.40 -2.74
C LEU A 121 -1.22 0.14 -4.13
N TYR A 122 -0.20 -0.72 -4.21
CA TYR A 122 0.34 -1.15 -5.50
C TYR A 122 -0.73 -1.87 -6.32
N HIS A 123 -1.39 -2.86 -5.74
CA HIS A 123 -2.47 -3.59 -6.42
C HIS A 123 -3.67 -2.69 -6.73
N PHE A 124 -3.98 -1.75 -5.84
CA PHE A 124 -5.03 -0.74 -6.07
C PHE A 124 -4.76 0.06 -7.34
N ALA A 125 -3.59 0.69 -7.45
CA ALA A 125 -3.22 1.49 -8.61
C ALA A 125 -3.10 0.64 -9.88
N TYR A 126 -2.47 -0.54 -9.79
CA TYR A 126 -2.29 -1.45 -10.90
C TYR A 126 -3.64 -1.91 -11.50
N ALA A 127 -4.59 -2.29 -10.66
CA ALA A 127 -5.93 -2.71 -11.09
C ALA A 127 -6.71 -1.60 -11.83
N LEU A 128 -6.42 -0.33 -11.52
CA LEU A 128 -7.01 0.84 -12.17
C LEU A 128 -6.21 1.33 -13.39
N GLY A 129 -5.11 0.65 -13.76
CA GLY A 129 -4.21 1.10 -14.83
C GLY A 129 -3.50 2.43 -14.51
N LYS A 130 -3.32 2.74 -13.22
CA LYS A 130 -2.72 3.99 -12.75
C LYS A 130 -1.24 3.79 -12.39
N PRO A 131 -0.45 4.87 -12.30
CA PRO A 131 0.95 4.78 -11.88
C PRO A 131 1.12 4.15 -10.50
N THR A 132 2.13 3.29 -10.34
CA THR A 132 2.47 2.62 -9.08
C THR A 132 3.76 3.15 -8.45
N SER A 133 4.50 4.02 -9.15
CA SER A 133 5.77 4.61 -8.68
C SER A 133 5.78 6.12 -8.88
N ASN A 134 6.59 6.81 -8.08
CA ASN A 134 6.66 8.27 -8.03
C ASN A 134 5.27 8.88 -7.78
N VAL A 135 4.60 8.40 -6.75
CA VAL A 135 3.21 8.74 -6.44
C VAL A 135 2.99 9.01 -4.96
N LEU A 136 1.94 9.76 -4.67
CA LEU A 136 1.35 9.95 -3.35
C LEU A 136 -0.06 9.35 -3.38
N PHE A 137 -0.36 8.50 -2.40
CA PHE A 137 -1.70 8.01 -2.11
C PHE A 137 -2.27 8.72 -0.89
N TRP A 138 -3.51 9.17 -1.01
CA TRP A 138 -4.30 9.63 0.12
C TRP A 138 -5.29 8.55 0.53
N ALA A 139 -5.40 8.30 1.83
CA ALA A 139 -6.38 7.39 2.38
C ALA A 139 -7.08 8.00 3.59
N ILE A 140 -8.39 7.75 3.71
CA ILE A 140 -9.23 8.23 4.82
C ILE A 140 -10.01 7.08 5.41
N ALA A 141 -10.05 6.98 6.74
CA ALA A 141 -10.98 6.13 7.48
C ALA A 141 -11.80 6.97 8.46
N VAL A 142 -13.10 6.78 8.46
CA VAL A 142 -14.02 7.37 9.45
C VAL A 142 -14.27 6.35 10.54
N VAL A 143 -13.67 6.57 11.69
CA VAL A 143 -13.69 5.66 12.83
C VAL A 143 -14.67 6.17 13.86
N ASN A 144 -15.70 5.39 14.15
CA ASN A 144 -16.70 5.72 15.16
C ASN A 144 -16.39 4.94 16.45
N SER A 145 -16.21 5.67 17.54
CA SER A 145 -16.04 5.11 18.86
C SER A 145 -17.34 5.13 19.66
N PRO A 146 -17.73 4.04 20.33
CA PRO A 146 -18.95 4.02 21.15
C PRO A 146 -18.87 4.90 22.39
N ARG A 147 -17.65 5.25 22.82
CA ARG A 147 -17.35 6.09 23.97
C ARG A 147 -16.11 6.94 23.71
N GLU A 148 -15.85 7.92 24.57
CA GLU A 148 -14.54 8.55 24.59
C GLU A 148 -13.50 7.56 25.15
N ILE A 149 -12.35 7.47 24.49
CA ILE A 149 -11.23 6.61 24.90
C ILE A 149 -9.96 7.47 24.94
N THR A 150 -9.44 7.67 26.14
CA THR A 150 -8.22 8.43 26.37
C THR A 150 -6.97 7.55 26.34
N ASP A 151 -5.81 8.17 26.19
CA ASP A 151 -4.50 7.50 26.23
C ASP A 151 -4.28 6.43 25.15
N VAL A 152 -5.08 6.43 24.09
CA VAL A 152 -4.91 5.50 22.96
C VAL A 152 -3.72 5.92 22.10
N ARG A 153 -3.24 5.02 21.28
CA ARG A 153 -2.22 5.25 20.27
C ARG A 153 -2.69 4.76 18.92
N LEU A 154 -2.42 5.54 17.89
CA LEU A 154 -2.44 5.00 16.51
C LEU A 154 -1.13 4.27 16.28
N ALA A 155 -1.20 3.00 15.87
CA ALA A 155 -0.06 2.20 15.47
C ALA A 155 -0.20 1.85 13.98
N ILE A 156 0.88 2.04 13.23
CA ILE A 156 0.88 1.87 11.78
C ILE A 156 2.11 1.09 11.32
N GLY A 157 2.00 0.50 10.13
CA GLY A 157 3.11 0.12 9.29
C GLY A 157 2.91 0.69 7.90
N SER A 158 3.96 1.10 7.23
CA SER A 158 3.87 1.56 5.84
C SER A 158 5.12 1.27 5.04
N ASN A 159 4.93 0.97 3.79
CA ASN A 159 5.91 0.98 2.73
C ASN A 159 5.48 2.12 1.77
N ALA A 160 6.16 3.18 1.57
CA ALA A 160 7.43 3.70 1.98
C ALA A 160 7.26 4.84 3.02
N ALA A 161 7.54 6.11 2.65
CA ALA A 161 7.33 7.25 3.55
C ALA A 161 5.84 7.54 3.77
N SER A 162 5.45 7.95 4.97
CA SER A 162 4.05 8.25 5.27
C SER A 162 3.87 9.31 6.35
N VAL A 163 2.78 10.07 6.24
CA VAL A 163 2.35 11.04 7.25
C VAL A 163 0.90 10.75 7.62
N TRP A 164 0.59 10.84 8.91
CA TRP A 164 -0.70 10.41 9.46
C TRP A 164 -1.30 11.47 10.37
N TRP A 165 -2.59 11.67 10.23
CA TRP A 165 -3.37 12.61 11.06
C TRP A 165 -4.54 11.88 11.70
N VAL A 166 -4.84 12.28 12.93
CA VAL A 166 -6.10 11.92 13.63
C VAL A 166 -6.80 13.21 14.00
N ASN A 167 -8.04 13.36 13.58
CA ASN A 167 -8.86 14.56 13.81
C ASN A 167 -8.13 15.87 13.44
N GLY A 168 -7.43 15.86 12.28
CA GLY A 168 -6.69 17.01 11.74
C GLY A 168 -5.31 17.26 12.35
N LYS A 169 -4.97 16.59 13.45
CA LYS A 169 -3.65 16.70 14.07
C LYS A 169 -2.70 15.65 13.51
N GLU A 170 -1.52 16.07 12.99
CA GLU A 170 -0.44 15.16 12.65
C GLU A 170 0.03 14.40 13.87
N VAL A 171 0.08 13.06 13.76
CA VAL A 171 0.41 12.17 14.89
C VAL A 171 1.60 11.26 14.61
N ILE A 172 1.89 10.96 13.34
CA ILE A 172 3.04 10.15 12.91
C ILE A 172 3.54 10.72 11.57
N ALA A 173 4.87 10.80 11.42
CA ALA A 173 5.53 11.01 10.15
C ALA A 173 6.75 10.08 10.07
N LEU A 174 6.81 9.28 9.01
CA LEU A 174 7.90 8.37 8.71
C LEU A 174 8.48 8.73 7.35
N TYR A 175 9.79 8.84 7.27
CA TYR A 175 10.50 9.23 6.07
C TYR A 175 11.42 8.12 5.58
N ASN A 176 11.97 8.31 4.39
CA ASN A 176 12.85 7.38 3.69
C ASN A 176 12.14 6.10 3.22
N ASP A 177 12.90 5.28 2.53
CA ASP A 177 12.45 3.97 2.06
C ASP A 177 12.34 2.99 3.23
N ARG A 178 11.21 2.28 3.30
CA ARG A 178 10.87 1.35 4.40
C ARG A 178 10.00 0.23 3.88
N GLN A 179 10.05 -0.88 4.59
CA GLN A 179 9.09 -1.98 4.42
C GLN A 179 7.97 -1.86 5.45
N THR A 180 6.80 -2.37 5.11
CA THR A 180 5.68 -2.45 6.04
C THR A 180 5.98 -3.44 7.15
N VAL A 181 6.16 -2.93 8.35
CA VAL A 181 6.27 -3.71 9.59
C VAL A 181 5.11 -3.29 10.49
N ILE A 182 4.41 -4.27 11.06
CA ILE A 182 3.27 -4.01 11.96
C ILE A 182 3.76 -3.21 13.17
N ASP A 183 3.03 -2.10 13.49
CA ASP A 183 3.28 -1.21 14.63
C ASP A 183 4.68 -0.57 14.63
N ASP A 184 5.33 -0.44 13.49
CA ASP A 184 6.64 0.20 13.36
C ASP A 184 6.57 1.71 13.65
N GLY A 185 5.46 2.38 13.29
CA GLY A 185 5.15 3.74 13.68
C GLY A 185 4.05 3.78 14.75
N VAL A 186 4.35 4.36 15.92
CA VAL A 186 3.37 4.49 17.01
C VAL A 186 3.27 5.94 17.44
N SER A 187 2.05 6.48 17.45
CA SER A 187 1.81 7.86 17.85
C SER A 187 2.09 8.09 19.35
N ARG A 188 2.22 9.35 19.74
CA ARG A 188 2.00 9.75 21.13
C ARG A 188 0.56 9.42 21.52
N ARG A 189 0.26 9.47 22.82
CA ARG A 189 -1.08 9.28 23.36
C ARG A 189 -2.03 10.33 22.78
N LEU A 190 -3.22 9.89 22.40
CA LEU A 190 -4.30 10.72 21.87
C LEU A 190 -5.64 10.28 22.47
N THR A 191 -6.68 11.02 22.18
CA THR A 191 -8.06 10.70 22.58
C THR A 191 -8.88 10.41 21.35
N LEU A 192 -9.57 9.27 21.31
CA LEU A 192 -10.69 9.03 20.42
C LEU A 192 -11.95 9.58 21.08
N HIS A 193 -12.57 10.54 20.42
CA HIS A 193 -13.85 11.10 20.90
C HIS A 193 -14.99 10.10 20.69
N LYS A 194 -15.99 10.14 21.56
CA LYS A 194 -17.24 9.41 21.29
C LYS A 194 -17.84 9.86 19.96
N GLY A 195 -18.25 8.88 19.14
CA GLY A 195 -18.71 9.12 17.78
C GLY A 195 -17.57 9.20 16.79
N ARG A 196 -17.64 10.12 15.85
CA ARG A 196 -16.80 10.23 14.67
C ARG A 196 -15.39 10.72 14.98
N ASN A 197 -14.41 9.97 14.51
CA ASN A 197 -12.99 10.36 14.43
C ASN A 197 -12.50 10.12 13.00
N ILE A 198 -11.60 10.96 12.52
CA ILE A 198 -11.08 10.88 11.16
C ILE A 198 -9.61 10.53 11.21
N VAL A 199 -9.25 9.40 10.60
CA VAL A 199 -7.87 9.03 10.31
C VAL A 199 -7.58 9.36 8.87
N ARG A 200 -6.53 10.13 8.61
CA ARG A 200 -6.03 10.45 7.29
C ARG A 200 -4.60 9.99 7.16
N ALA A 201 -4.25 9.40 6.03
CA ALA A 201 -2.91 8.95 5.70
C ALA A 201 -2.48 9.46 4.33
N ALA A 202 -1.23 9.88 4.23
CA ALA A 202 -0.53 10.15 3.00
C ALA A 202 0.65 9.19 2.88
N ILE A 203 0.70 8.38 1.83
CA ILE A 203 1.77 7.41 1.58
C ILE A 203 2.49 7.81 0.30
N VAL A 204 3.78 8.15 0.39
CA VAL A 204 4.61 8.56 -0.74
C VAL A 204 5.49 7.40 -1.16
N ASN A 205 5.35 6.95 -2.41
CA ASN A 205 6.10 5.84 -2.98
C ASN A 205 7.03 6.29 -4.10
N ALA A 206 8.31 5.94 -4.01
CA ALA A 206 9.27 6.11 -5.11
C ALA A 206 9.16 4.97 -6.13
N GLY A 207 8.87 3.75 -5.70
CA GLY A 207 8.72 2.57 -6.55
C GLY A 207 8.64 1.28 -5.73
N GLY A 208 8.37 0.16 -6.42
CA GLY A 208 8.22 -1.14 -5.78
C GLY A 208 6.86 -1.34 -5.11
N ALA A 209 6.82 -2.23 -4.12
CA ALA A 209 5.64 -2.49 -3.32
C ALA A 209 5.21 -1.22 -2.55
N THR A 210 3.91 -1.09 -2.34
CA THR A 210 3.36 0.02 -1.55
C THR A 210 2.13 -0.47 -0.83
N ASP A 211 2.17 -0.46 0.47
CA ASP A 211 1.05 -0.84 1.32
C ASP A 211 1.16 -0.17 2.69
N PHE A 212 0.10 -0.24 3.45
CA PHE A 212 0.08 0.21 4.83
C PHE A 212 -0.89 -0.63 5.67
N CYS A 213 -0.69 -0.60 6.98
CA CYS A 213 -1.67 -1.07 7.96
C CYS A 213 -1.81 -0.03 9.09
N ALA A 214 -2.97 -0.03 9.75
CA ALA A 214 -3.22 0.86 10.88
C ALA A 214 -4.21 0.23 11.85
N ARG A 215 -3.99 0.47 13.15
CA ARG A 215 -4.89 0.08 14.22
C ARG A 215 -4.76 1.01 15.42
N PHE A 216 -5.78 1.05 16.26
CA PHE A 216 -5.70 1.73 17.56
C PHE A 216 -5.36 0.76 18.67
N LEU A 217 -4.48 1.20 19.56
CA LEU A 217 -4.02 0.43 20.71
C LEU A 217 -4.38 1.15 22.01
N GLU A 218 -4.82 0.37 23.01
CA GLU A 218 -4.95 0.80 24.39
C GLU A 218 -3.59 1.12 25.03
N PRO A 219 -3.54 1.74 26.23
CA PRO A 219 -2.28 1.99 26.95
C PRO A 219 -1.41 0.74 27.15
N ALA A 220 -2.03 -0.42 27.30
CA ALA A 220 -1.36 -1.72 27.43
C ALA A 220 -0.98 -2.37 26.08
N TYR A 221 -1.03 -1.63 24.98
CA TYR A 221 -0.75 -2.10 23.62
C TYR A 221 -1.70 -3.20 23.13
N LYS A 222 -2.89 -3.33 23.71
CA LYS A 222 -3.93 -4.22 23.20
C LYS A 222 -4.70 -3.54 22.07
N PRO A 223 -5.03 -4.26 20.97
CA PRO A 223 -5.88 -3.73 19.91
C PRO A 223 -7.27 -3.33 20.42
N ILE A 224 -7.75 -2.17 19.98
CA ILE A 224 -9.13 -1.73 20.23
C ILE A 224 -10.00 -2.31 19.13
N THR A 225 -11.02 -3.09 19.49
CA THR A 225 -11.85 -3.83 18.54
C THR A 225 -13.34 -3.42 18.55
N ASP A 226 -13.76 -2.62 19.50
CA ASP A 226 -15.14 -2.13 19.65
C ASP A 226 -15.42 -0.83 18.86
N LEU A 227 -14.56 -0.52 17.89
CA LEU A 227 -14.72 0.56 16.95
C LEU A 227 -15.56 0.12 15.74
N THR A 228 -16.11 1.11 15.03
CA THR A 228 -16.78 0.88 13.75
C THR A 228 -16.19 1.81 12.70
N VAL A 229 -15.83 1.29 11.53
CA VAL A 229 -15.32 2.09 10.42
C VAL A 229 -16.41 2.24 9.37
N THR A 230 -16.77 3.48 9.03
CA THR A 230 -17.77 3.82 8.02
C THR A 230 -17.11 4.55 6.84
N LEU A 231 -17.85 4.66 5.75
CA LEU A 231 -17.55 5.60 4.69
C LEU A 231 -18.09 6.99 5.06
N ALA A 232 -17.46 8.04 4.54
CA ALA A 232 -17.90 9.40 4.79
C ALA A 232 -19.38 9.58 4.37
N ASN A 233 -20.18 10.16 5.23
CA ASN A 233 -21.56 10.56 4.96
C ASN A 233 -22.57 9.42 4.64
N GLN A 234 -22.48 8.31 5.36
CA GLN A 234 -23.62 7.39 5.53
C GLN A 234 -24.21 7.50 6.91
#